data_ef2949e49fc2757073b634e691936950
#
_entry.id   ef2949e49fc2757073b634e691936950
#
_cell.length_a   1.000
_cell.length_b   1.000
_cell.length_c   1.000
_cell.angle_alpha   90.00
_cell.angle_beta   90.00
_cell.angle_gamma   90.00
#
_symmetry.space_group_name_H-M   'P 1'
#
loop_
_entity.id
_entity.type
_entity.pdbx_description
1 polymer ?
#
loop_
_entity_poly.entity_id
_entity_poly.type
_entity_poly.pdbx_seq_one_letter_code
_entity_poly.pdbx_strand_id
1 'polypeptide(L)'
;MKRLLTMIICSLFLAGSSFVSGKSSESKLPQKLSDYLASKPEYAKTKTEMTTFRSTKTPAVGVAVHRAANEFAPENTLAAMQIALDLLVDFIEMDVRQTKDGKSLILHDGNLNRTTNGKGPLRDLNFDEARALSAGSWFDPFFATEKIPTLEESCMLLADHNEKSRHKTYFYVDCKDINVPVLIGSLSKYKLLEGSVFYVSEQQINQIRSLAPTARMLPGLHDPKDLDRMINTYHPYALDTNWKDLSKELIGKTHSKGVKIFSDGFGEDMNVESYQKAIKAGIAVISTNKVSVICEAASKISK
;
A
#
# COMPACT_ATOMS: atom_id res chain seq x y z
N MET A 1 -10.77 43.92 -58.21
CA MET A 1 -10.22 43.10 -57.12
C MET A 1 -11.03 43.33 -55.84
N LYS A 2 -12.08 42.57 -55.63
CA LYS A 2 -12.94 42.67 -54.44
C LYS A 2 -12.95 41.32 -53.78
N ARG A 3 -12.45 41.25 -52.52
CA ARG A 3 -12.49 40.04 -51.67
C ARG A 3 -13.90 39.89 -51.11
N LEU A 4 -14.49 38.74 -51.35
CA LEU A 4 -15.78 38.36 -50.82
C LEU A 4 -15.53 37.69 -49.43
N LEU A 5 -16.10 38.26 -48.38
CA LEU A 5 -16.02 37.76 -47.01
C LEU A 5 -17.28 36.93 -46.77
N THR A 6 -17.10 35.61 -46.63
CA THR A 6 -18.21 34.70 -46.33
C THR A 6 -18.30 34.54 -44.82
N MET A 7 -19.33 35.09 -44.21
CA MET A 7 -19.70 34.86 -42.81
C MET A 7 -20.33 33.48 -42.67
N ILE A 8 -19.71 32.60 -41.91
CA ILE A 8 -20.32 31.36 -41.44
C ILE A 8 -20.94 31.62 -40.07
N ILE A 9 -22.27 31.55 -40.04
CA ILE A 9 -23.06 31.62 -38.81
C ILE A 9 -22.93 30.28 -38.09
N CYS A 10 -22.27 30.26 -36.93
CA CYS A 10 -22.21 29.13 -36.06
C CYS A 10 -23.41 29.18 -35.11
N SER A 11 -24.41 28.33 -35.36
CA SER A 11 -25.53 28.13 -34.47
C SER A 11 -25.08 27.38 -33.22
N LEU A 12 -25.14 28.02 -32.03
CA LEU A 12 -24.94 27.41 -30.76
C LEU A 12 -26.10 26.42 -30.49
N PHE A 13 -25.80 25.13 -30.48
CA PHE A 13 -26.61 24.12 -29.83
C PHE A 13 -26.24 24.10 -28.36
N LEU A 14 -27.08 24.65 -27.50
CA LEU A 14 -27.09 24.45 -26.08
C LEU A 14 -27.60 23.02 -25.81
N ALA A 15 -26.68 22.05 -25.77
CA ALA A 15 -26.97 20.75 -25.24
C ALA A 15 -26.89 20.85 -23.70
N GLY A 16 -28.05 20.82 -23.05
CA GLY A 16 -28.15 20.72 -21.61
C GLY A 16 -27.47 19.44 -21.11
N SER A 17 -26.31 19.58 -20.52
CA SER A 17 -25.68 18.49 -19.79
C SER A 17 -26.47 18.28 -18.50
N SER A 18 -27.38 17.31 -18.51
CA SER A 18 -27.92 16.72 -17.30
C SER A 18 -26.76 16.11 -16.51
N PHE A 19 -26.41 16.77 -15.43
CA PHE A 19 -25.52 16.23 -14.41
C PHE A 19 -26.18 14.95 -13.85
N VAL A 20 -25.84 13.79 -14.42
CA VAL A 20 -26.13 12.51 -13.79
C VAL A 20 -25.23 12.46 -12.55
N SER A 21 -25.83 12.67 -11.40
CA SER A 21 -25.23 12.37 -10.10
C SER A 21 -24.97 10.86 -10.03
N GLY A 22 -23.83 10.45 -10.62
CA GLY A 22 -23.32 9.10 -10.49
C GLY A 22 -22.91 8.90 -9.03
N LYS A 23 -23.71 8.17 -8.27
CA LYS A 23 -23.24 7.54 -7.04
C LYS A 23 -22.01 6.73 -7.43
N SER A 24 -20.82 7.11 -6.98
CA SER A 24 -19.63 6.28 -7.10
C SER A 24 -19.96 4.95 -6.44
N SER A 25 -20.00 3.86 -7.21
CA SER A 25 -20.12 2.52 -6.66
C SER A 25 -18.79 2.25 -5.95
N GLU A 26 -18.79 2.29 -4.63
CA GLU A 26 -17.66 1.79 -3.86
C GLU A 26 -17.38 0.35 -4.31
N SER A 27 -16.10 0.01 -4.50
CA SER A 27 -15.66 -1.34 -4.80
C SER A 27 -16.10 -2.24 -3.64
N LYS A 28 -17.01 -3.16 -3.91
CA LYS A 28 -17.54 -4.07 -2.88
C LYS A 28 -16.66 -5.31 -2.81
N LEU A 29 -16.44 -5.80 -1.58
CA LEU A 29 -15.82 -7.11 -1.35
C LEU A 29 -16.57 -8.21 -2.11
N PRO A 30 -15.88 -9.25 -2.62
CA PRO A 30 -16.54 -10.46 -3.12
C PRO A 30 -17.50 -11.04 -2.08
N GLN A 31 -18.67 -11.52 -2.51
CA GLN A 31 -19.74 -11.94 -1.60
C GLN A 31 -19.27 -12.93 -0.54
N LYS A 32 -18.53 -13.99 -0.93
CA LYS A 32 -18.02 -14.98 0.03
C LYS A 32 -17.11 -14.36 1.09
N LEU A 33 -16.22 -13.45 0.70
CA LEU A 33 -15.34 -12.76 1.64
C LEU A 33 -16.13 -11.82 2.56
N SER A 34 -17.12 -11.12 2.02
CA SER A 34 -18.05 -10.29 2.81
C SER A 34 -18.81 -11.10 3.85
N ASP A 35 -19.32 -12.28 3.47
CA ASP A 35 -20.03 -13.19 4.37
C ASP A 35 -19.12 -13.74 5.49
N TYR A 36 -17.88 -14.11 5.15
CA TYR A 36 -16.86 -14.51 6.13
C TYR A 36 -16.58 -13.39 7.14
N LEU A 37 -16.37 -12.18 6.66
CA LEU A 37 -16.07 -11.02 7.51
C LEU A 37 -17.26 -10.56 8.34
N ALA A 38 -18.51 -10.80 7.90
CA ALA A 38 -19.70 -10.52 8.68
C ALA A 38 -19.77 -11.31 10.00
N SER A 39 -19.06 -12.44 10.08
CA SER A 39 -18.90 -13.22 11.31
C SER A 39 -17.79 -12.72 12.25
N LYS A 40 -17.04 -11.66 11.86
CA LYS A 40 -15.90 -11.11 12.58
C LYS A 40 -16.24 -9.73 13.16
N PRO A 41 -16.68 -9.63 14.41
CA PRO A 41 -17.09 -8.34 15.01
C PRO A 41 -15.93 -7.33 15.04
N GLU A 42 -14.68 -7.78 15.16
CA GLU A 42 -13.49 -6.93 15.14
C GLU A 42 -13.34 -6.22 13.79
N TYR A 43 -13.64 -6.91 12.68
CA TYR A 43 -13.60 -6.30 11.36
C TYR A 43 -14.66 -5.20 11.20
N ALA A 44 -15.90 -5.47 11.61
CA ALA A 44 -16.99 -4.49 11.54
C ALA A 44 -16.68 -3.23 12.37
N LYS A 45 -16.09 -3.41 13.58
CA LYS A 45 -15.61 -2.32 14.42
C LYS A 45 -14.53 -1.52 13.69
N THR A 46 -13.48 -2.18 13.21
CA THR A 46 -12.35 -1.55 12.50
C THR A 46 -12.82 -0.75 11.28
N LYS A 47 -13.73 -1.31 10.49
CA LYS A 47 -14.30 -0.63 9.32
C LYS A 47 -15.05 0.65 9.71
N THR A 48 -15.85 0.60 10.77
CA THR A 48 -16.58 1.76 11.28
C THR A 48 -15.62 2.85 11.75
N GLU A 49 -14.60 2.48 12.52
CA GLU A 49 -13.59 3.41 13.03
C GLU A 49 -12.77 4.03 11.90
N MET A 50 -12.35 3.24 10.90
CA MET A 50 -11.62 3.74 9.75
C MET A 50 -12.48 4.70 8.91
N THR A 51 -13.74 4.36 8.66
CA THR A 51 -14.67 5.24 7.95
C THR A 51 -14.83 6.58 8.70
N THR A 52 -14.96 6.54 10.02
CA THR A 52 -15.01 7.73 10.87
C THR A 52 -13.73 8.54 10.77
N PHE A 53 -12.57 7.90 10.89
CA PHE A 53 -11.26 8.54 10.74
C PHE A 53 -11.11 9.22 9.38
N ARG A 54 -11.50 8.57 8.28
CA ARG A 54 -11.44 9.14 6.92
C ARG A 54 -12.43 10.27 6.69
N SER A 55 -13.50 10.36 7.46
CA SER A 55 -14.46 11.46 7.38
C SER A 55 -13.96 12.77 8.04
N THR A 56 -12.89 12.71 8.85
CA THR A 56 -12.28 13.88 9.45
C THR A 56 -11.58 14.73 8.37
N LYS A 57 -11.65 16.06 8.50
CA LYS A 57 -11.11 16.99 7.49
C LYS A 57 -9.59 16.90 7.29
N THR A 58 -8.88 16.33 8.24
CA THR A 58 -7.43 16.20 8.20
C THR A 58 -7.02 14.88 8.88
N PRO A 59 -6.87 13.79 8.14
CA PRO A 59 -6.22 12.61 8.70
C PRO A 59 -4.82 13.01 9.16
N ALA A 60 -4.57 12.90 10.45
CA ALA A 60 -3.29 13.31 11.03
C ALA A 60 -2.12 12.40 10.64
N VAL A 61 -2.40 11.24 10.06
CA VAL A 61 -1.42 10.21 9.71
C VAL A 61 -1.92 9.34 8.56
N GLY A 62 -1.01 8.90 7.69
CA GLY A 62 -1.28 7.83 6.74
C GLY A 62 -1.19 6.45 7.40
N VAL A 63 -2.00 5.52 6.92
CA VAL A 63 -2.05 4.13 7.38
C VAL A 63 -1.53 3.21 6.29
N ALA A 64 -0.44 2.49 6.57
CA ALA A 64 0.02 1.37 5.79
C ALA A 64 -0.30 0.06 6.51
N VAL A 65 -0.76 -0.94 5.78
CA VAL A 65 -0.99 -2.27 6.35
C VAL A 65 0.10 -3.23 5.88
N HIS A 66 0.84 -3.76 6.84
CA HIS A 66 1.97 -4.64 6.63
C HIS A 66 1.50 -6.00 6.08
N ARG A 67 2.01 -6.38 4.91
CA ARG A 67 1.61 -7.59 4.15
C ARG A 67 0.12 -7.67 3.89
N ALA A 68 -0.47 -6.51 3.59
CA ALA A 68 -1.91 -6.29 3.50
C ALA A 68 -2.64 -6.49 4.85
N ALA A 69 -3.96 -6.66 4.85
CA ALA A 69 -4.77 -6.77 6.07
C ALA A 69 -4.62 -8.15 6.75
N ASN A 70 -3.38 -8.47 7.17
CA ASN A 70 -3.00 -9.75 7.76
C ASN A 70 -3.66 -10.07 9.11
N GLU A 71 -4.33 -9.10 9.72
CA GLU A 71 -5.18 -9.28 10.90
C GLU A 71 -6.45 -10.10 10.56
N PHE A 72 -6.93 -10.03 9.31
CA PHE A 72 -8.23 -10.59 8.90
C PHE A 72 -8.15 -11.67 7.82
N ALA A 73 -7.03 -11.78 7.12
CA ALA A 73 -6.80 -12.76 6.06
C ALA A 73 -5.30 -13.13 5.96
N PRO A 74 -4.94 -14.22 5.25
CA PRO A 74 -3.55 -14.59 5.10
C PRO A 74 -2.70 -13.46 4.51
N GLU A 75 -1.54 -13.20 5.12
CA GLU A 75 -0.61 -12.16 4.66
C GLU A 75 -0.28 -12.30 3.16
N ASN A 76 -0.06 -11.17 2.50
CA ASN A 76 0.37 -11.12 1.09
C ASN A 76 -0.56 -11.87 0.11
N THR A 77 -1.87 -11.98 0.40
CA THR A 77 -2.87 -12.57 -0.50
C THR A 77 -3.80 -11.51 -1.10
N LEU A 78 -4.47 -11.87 -2.21
CA LEU A 78 -5.47 -10.96 -2.80
C LEU A 78 -6.65 -10.73 -1.85
N ALA A 79 -7.04 -11.73 -1.06
CA ALA A 79 -8.08 -11.56 -0.03
C ALA A 79 -7.69 -10.50 1.01
N ALA A 80 -6.45 -10.54 1.52
CA ALA A 80 -5.95 -9.54 2.45
C ALA A 80 -5.87 -8.13 1.82
N MET A 81 -5.47 -8.05 0.55
CA MET A 81 -5.47 -6.77 -0.19
C MET A 81 -6.88 -6.21 -0.39
N GLN A 82 -7.86 -7.06 -0.73
CA GLN A 82 -9.27 -6.64 -0.85
C GLN A 82 -9.82 -6.07 0.46
N ILE A 83 -9.49 -6.71 1.59
CA ILE A 83 -9.87 -6.21 2.92
C ILE A 83 -9.20 -4.87 3.22
N ALA A 84 -7.93 -4.72 2.93
CA ALA A 84 -7.21 -3.45 3.09
C ALA A 84 -7.86 -2.32 2.29
N LEU A 85 -8.26 -2.60 1.04
CA LEU A 85 -8.97 -1.65 0.19
C LEU A 85 -10.36 -1.28 0.74
N ASP A 86 -11.10 -2.24 1.28
CA ASP A 86 -12.40 -2.00 1.92
C ASP A 86 -12.26 -1.18 3.22
N LEU A 87 -11.10 -1.27 3.88
CA LEU A 87 -10.75 -0.46 5.05
C LEU A 87 -10.20 0.93 4.67
N LEU A 88 -10.09 1.28 3.40
CA LEU A 88 -9.63 2.60 2.92
C LEU A 88 -8.25 2.99 3.47
N VAL A 89 -7.30 2.07 3.49
CA VAL A 89 -5.92 2.34 3.89
C VAL A 89 -5.18 3.17 2.82
N ASP A 90 -4.14 3.92 3.21
CA ASP A 90 -3.36 4.72 2.26
C ASP A 90 -2.37 3.87 1.49
N PHE A 91 -1.77 2.89 2.17
CA PHE A 91 -0.81 1.99 1.57
C PHE A 91 -1.08 0.54 1.95
N ILE A 92 -0.95 -0.34 0.95
CA ILE A 92 -0.82 -1.78 1.15
C ILE A 92 0.67 -2.10 1.01
N GLU A 93 1.28 -2.53 2.10
CA GLU A 93 2.63 -3.04 2.01
C GLU A 93 2.59 -4.46 1.44
N MET A 94 3.53 -4.75 0.55
CA MET A 94 3.68 -6.04 -0.11
C MET A 94 5.15 -6.37 -0.37
N ASP A 95 5.48 -7.64 -0.21
CA ASP A 95 6.83 -8.17 -0.43
C ASP A 95 6.96 -8.78 -1.83
N VAL A 96 7.82 -8.23 -2.67
CA VAL A 96 8.01 -8.74 -4.03
C VAL A 96 9.23 -9.65 -4.11
N ARG A 97 9.03 -10.87 -4.61
CA ARG A 97 10.08 -11.87 -4.87
C ARG A 97 9.93 -12.49 -6.25
N GLN A 98 10.95 -13.27 -6.63
CA GLN A 98 10.97 -13.98 -7.91
C GLN A 98 10.99 -15.49 -7.74
N THR A 99 10.34 -16.17 -8.67
CA THR A 99 10.49 -17.62 -8.92
C THR A 99 11.80 -17.92 -9.64
N LYS A 100 12.12 -19.21 -9.79
CA LYS A 100 13.28 -19.70 -10.54
C LYS A 100 13.30 -19.19 -11.99
N ASP A 101 12.14 -19.13 -12.63
CA ASP A 101 11.95 -18.65 -14.01
C ASP A 101 11.66 -17.14 -14.10
N GLY A 102 11.94 -16.38 -13.02
CA GLY A 102 11.93 -14.91 -12.99
C GLY A 102 10.55 -14.25 -12.97
N LYS A 103 9.50 -14.97 -12.59
CA LYS A 103 8.17 -14.37 -12.41
C LYS A 103 8.05 -13.73 -11.04
N SER A 104 7.47 -12.52 -10.99
CA SER A 104 7.29 -11.77 -9.74
C SER A 104 6.03 -12.23 -9.00
N LEU A 105 6.22 -12.68 -7.77
CA LEU A 105 5.18 -13.11 -6.84
C LEU A 105 5.24 -12.27 -5.56
N ILE A 106 4.14 -12.29 -4.80
CA ILE A 106 4.01 -11.56 -3.54
C ILE A 106 4.14 -12.55 -2.38
N LEU A 107 5.29 -12.52 -1.70
CA LEU A 107 5.63 -13.44 -0.61
C LEU A 107 6.75 -12.85 0.25
N HIS A 108 6.56 -12.84 1.59
CA HIS A 108 7.58 -12.28 2.48
C HIS A 108 8.83 -13.15 2.58
N ASP A 109 8.66 -14.43 2.96
CA ASP A 109 9.80 -15.31 3.20
C ASP A 109 10.41 -15.79 1.87
N GLY A 110 11.73 -16.00 1.87
CA GLY A 110 12.37 -16.70 0.76
C GLY A 110 12.00 -18.19 0.70
N ASN A 111 11.40 -18.73 1.77
CA ASN A 111 10.92 -20.10 1.90
C ASN A 111 9.40 -20.16 1.99
N LEU A 112 8.83 -21.23 1.44
CA LEU A 112 7.39 -21.47 1.34
C LEU A 112 6.74 -21.97 2.64
N ASN A 113 7.55 -22.40 3.60
CA ASN A 113 7.13 -23.26 4.73
C ASN A 113 6.12 -22.62 5.67
N ARG A 114 6.19 -21.30 5.90
CA ARG A 114 5.39 -20.63 6.93
C ARG A 114 3.99 -20.27 6.44
N THR A 115 3.89 -19.76 5.22
CA THR A 115 2.65 -19.17 4.70
C THR A 115 2.06 -19.90 3.49
N THR A 116 2.57 -21.10 3.20
CA THR A 116 2.02 -21.96 2.16
C THR A 116 1.98 -23.41 2.60
N ASN A 117 1.33 -24.27 1.82
CA ASN A 117 1.39 -25.72 1.98
C ASN A 117 2.61 -26.35 1.27
N GLY A 118 3.50 -25.53 0.69
CA GLY A 118 4.77 -25.97 0.08
C GLY A 118 5.92 -25.98 1.06
N LYS A 119 7.09 -26.41 0.58
CA LYS A 119 8.34 -26.47 1.36
C LYS A 119 9.53 -26.02 0.50
N GLY A 120 10.57 -25.51 1.17
CA GLY A 120 11.82 -25.10 0.53
C GLY A 120 11.78 -23.71 -0.06
N PRO A 121 12.86 -23.28 -0.72
CA PRO A 121 12.99 -21.94 -1.26
C PRO A 121 12.07 -21.68 -2.46
N LEU A 122 11.41 -20.50 -2.51
CA LEU A 122 10.62 -20.06 -3.66
C LEU A 122 11.46 -20.04 -4.96
N ARG A 123 12.71 -19.62 -4.88
CA ARG A 123 13.63 -19.52 -6.03
C ARG A 123 13.97 -20.86 -6.69
N ASP A 124 13.62 -21.98 -6.06
CA ASP A 124 13.84 -23.33 -6.62
C ASP A 124 12.64 -23.79 -7.45
N LEU A 125 11.48 -23.14 -7.34
CA LEU A 125 10.25 -23.45 -8.05
C LEU A 125 10.06 -22.54 -9.28
N ASN A 126 9.55 -23.13 -10.37
CA ASN A 126 9.00 -22.36 -11.48
C ASN A 126 7.63 -21.78 -11.11
N PHE A 127 7.16 -20.85 -11.90
CA PHE A 127 5.90 -20.13 -11.68
C PHE A 127 4.71 -21.07 -11.44
N ASP A 128 4.49 -22.04 -12.31
CA ASP A 128 3.33 -22.94 -12.22
C ASP A 128 3.37 -23.81 -10.95
N GLU A 129 4.56 -24.24 -10.53
CA GLU A 129 4.75 -24.98 -9.29
C GLU A 129 4.41 -24.13 -8.05
N ALA A 130 4.89 -22.88 -8.02
CA ALA A 130 4.58 -21.94 -6.94
C ALA A 130 3.08 -21.59 -6.91
N ARG A 131 2.46 -21.39 -8.07
CA ARG A 131 1.02 -21.07 -8.20
C ARG A 131 0.09 -22.24 -7.90
N ALA A 132 0.58 -23.48 -7.93
CA ALA A 132 -0.19 -24.64 -7.49
C ALA A 132 -0.43 -24.65 -5.98
N LEU A 133 0.44 -24.02 -5.20
CA LEU A 133 0.38 -24.01 -3.73
C LEU A 133 -0.80 -23.17 -3.20
N SER A 134 -1.27 -23.55 -2.00
CA SER A 134 -2.16 -22.72 -1.21
C SER A 134 -1.36 -21.73 -0.36
N ALA A 135 -1.70 -20.45 -0.42
CA ALA A 135 -1.14 -19.39 0.41
C ALA A 135 -2.06 -19.02 1.60
N GLY A 136 -3.17 -19.75 1.80
CA GLY A 136 -4.15 -19.38 2.83
C GLY A 136 -4.53 -20.50 3.78
N SER A 137 -4.25 -21.76 3.46
CA SER A 137 -4.66 -22.92 4.28
C SER A 137 -4.05 -22.95 5.69
N TRP A 138 -2.94 -22.26 5.90
CA TRP A 138 -2.29 -22.12 7.20
C TRP A 138 -3.01 -21.15 8.14
N PHE A 139 -3.75 -20.20 7.57
CA PHE A 139 -4.44 -19.14 8.31
C PHE A 139 -5.85 -19.59 8.74
N ASP A 140 -6.66 -20.02 7.78
CA ASP A 140 -8.03 -20.52 8.01
C ASP A 140 -8.45 -21.38 6.82
N PRO A 141 -9.18 -22.51 7.01
CA PRO A 141 -9.69 -23.33 5.93
C PRO A 141 -10.50 -22.57 4.86
N PHE A 142 -11.14 -21.47 5.25
CA PHE A 142 -11.85 -20.59 4.32
C PHE A 142 -10.94 -20.09 3.18
N PHE A 143 -9.68 -19.84 3.47
CA PHE A 143 -8.69 -19.33 2.52
C PHE A 143 -7.86 -20.43 1.85
N ALA A 144 -8.22 -21.70 1.97
CA ALA A 144 -7.42 -22.81 1.42
C ALA A 144 -7.19 -22.73 -0.10
N THR A 145 -8.06 -22.02 -0.83
CA THR A 145 -7.94 -21.79 -2.28
C THR A 145 -7.13 -20.56 -2.66
N GLU A 146 -6.74 -19.71 -1.71
CA GLU A 146 -5.88 -18.57 -1.98
C GLU A 146 -4.52 -19.03 -2.51
N LYS A 147 -4.03 -18.30 -3.51
CA LYS A 147 -2.75 -18.57 -4.18
C LYS A 147 -1.74 -17.48 -3.82
N ILE A 148 -0.44 -17.77 -3.94
CA ILE A 148 0.58 -16.73 -3.89
C ILE A 148 0.29 -15.76 -5.04
N PRO A 149 -0.06 -14.47 -4.80
CA PRO A 149 -0.42 -13.56 -5.88
C PRO A 149 0.75 -13.24 -6.77
N THR A 150 0.47 -12.95 -8.04
CA THR A 150 1.42 -12.29 -8.91
C THR A 150 1.42 -10.78 -8.67
N LEU A 151 2.53 -10.12 -9.00
CA LEU A 151 2.60 -8.66 -9.03
C LEU A 151 1.50 -8.07 -9.94
N GLU A 152 1.24 -8.71 -11.08
CA GLU A 152 0.22 -8.27 -12.05
C GLU A 152 -1.20 -8.33 -11.46
N GLU A 153 -1.58 -9.44 -10.81
CA GLU A 153 -2.89 -9.58 -10.14
C GLU A 153 -3.08 -8.51 -9.06
N SER A 154 -2.03 -8.24 -8.28
CA SER A 154 -2.05 -7.22 -7.24
C SER A 154 -2.22 -5.81 -7.83
N CYS A 155 -1.50 -5.51 -8.91
CA CYS A 155 -1.65 -4.24 -9.62
C CYS A 155 -3.05 -4.06 -10.24
N MET A 156 -3.59 -5.11 -10.85
CA MET A 156 -4.96 -5.09 -11.42
C MET A 156 -6.00 -4.79 -10.35
N LEU A 157 -5.92 -5.51 -9.22
CA LEU A 157 -6.85 -5.33 -8.10
C LEU A 157 -6.84 -3.89 -7.57
N LEU A 158 -5.64 -3.34 -7.33
CA LEU A 158 -5.49 -1.99 -6.81
C LEU A 158 -5.92 -0.92 -7.81
N ALA A 159 -5.61 -1.09 -9.09
CA ALA A 159 -6.00 -0.16 -10.13
C ALA A 159 -7.53 -0.12 -10.31
N ASP A 160 -8.19 -1.28 -10.35
CA ASP A 160 -9.65 -1.39 -10.43
C ASP A 160 -10.34 -0.70 -9.23
N HIS A 161 -9.81 -0.91 -8.03
CA HIS A 161 -10.30 -0.19 -6.85
C HIS A 161 -10.11 1.33 -7.01
N ASN A 162 -8.92 1.75 -7.38
CA ASN A 162 -8.60 3.16 -7.52
C ASN A 162 -9.41 3.87 -8.62
N GLU A 163 -9.84 3.17 -9.65
CA GLU A 163 -10.74 3.73 -10.66
C GLU A 163 -12.12 4.08 -10.07
N LYS A 164 -12.64 3.23 -9.18
CA LYS A 164 -13.99 3.31 -8.61
C LYS A 164 -14.07 4.10 -7.30
N SER A 165 -13.01 4.07 -6.50
CA SER A 165 -12.95 4.70 -5.18
C SER A 165 -12.55 6.17 -5.24
N ARG A 166 -13.12 7.01 -4.37
CA ARG A 166 -12.64 8.37 -4.12
C ARG A 166 -11.35 8.39 -3.31
N HIS A 167 -11.20 7.48 -2.35
CA HIS A 167 -9.96 7.28 -1.62
C HIS A 167 -9.00 6.46 -2.48
N LYS A 168 -7.79 6.95 -2.67
CA LYS A 168 -6.76 6.26 -3.46
C LYS A 168 -5.80 5.56 -2.52
N THR A 169 -5.60 4.28 -2.77
CA THR A 169 -4.63 3.45 -2.08
C THR A 169 -3.45 3.19 -3.01
N TYR A 170 -2.24 3.06 -2.47
CA TYR A 170 -1.04 2.77 -3.24
C TYR A 170 -0.24 1.63 -2.60
N PHE A 171 0.77 1.14 -3.29
CA PHE A 171 1.66 0.15 -2.71
C PHE A 171 2.79 0.79 -1.92
N TYR A 172 3.12 0.15 -0.80
CA TYR A 172 4.39 0.24 -0.13
C TYR A 172 5.13 -1.04 -0.52
N VAL A 173 6.03 -0.95 -1.50
CA VAL A 173 6.71 -2.11 -2.06
C VAL A 173 7.97 -2.41 -1.28
N ASP A 174 8.01 -3.53 -0.55
CA ASP A 174 9.26 -4.06 -0.01
C ASP A 174 9.98 -4.86 -1.11
N CYS A 175 11.07 -4.30 -1.57
CA CYS A 175 11.85 -4.79 -2.69
C CYS A 175 12.84 -5.89 -2.24
N LYS A 176 12.34 -7.09 -1.92
CA LYS A 176 13.17 -8.21 -1.43
C LYS A 176 14.10 -8.75 -2.50
N ASP A 177 13.53 -9.29 -3.56
CA ASP A 177 14.22 -9.95 -4.66
C ASP A 177 13.47 -9.62 -5.95
N ILE A 178 13.77 -8.46 -6.52
CA ILE A 178 13.00 -7.85 -7.58
C ILE A 178 13.70 -7.87 -8.95
N ASN A 179 12.90 -7.99 -10.01
CA ASN A 179 13.27 -7.58 -11.35
C ASN A 179 12.80 -6.14 -11.55
N VAL A 180 13.71 -5.17 -11.46
CA VAL A 180 13.37 -3.73 -11.50
C VAL A 180 12.60 -3.35 -12.78
N PRO A 181 13.00 -3.75 -14.00
CA PRO A 181 12.21 -3.49 -15.21
C PRO A 181 10.78 -4.02 -15.14
N VAL A 182 10.58 -5.23 -14.63
CA VAL A 182 9.24 -5.84 -14.48
C VAL A 182 8.41 -5.09 -13.46
N LEU A 183 8.97 -4.78 -12.29
CA LEU A 183 8.29 -4.02 -11.24
C LEU A 183 7.82 -2.66 -11.75
N ILE A 184 8.74 -1.86 -12.30
CA ILE A 184 8.44 -0.52 -12.80
C ILE A 184 7.46 -0.57 -13.97
N GLY A 185 7.62 -1.52 -14.88
CA GLY A 185 6.72 -1.73 -16.02
C GLY A 185 5.29 -2.05 -15.57
N SER A 186 5.13 -2.96 -14.60
CA SER A 186 3.81 -3.31 -14.06
C SER A 186 3.14 -2.13 -13.36
N LEU A 187 3.85 -1.45 -12.46
CA LEU A 187 3.28 -0.29 -11.76
C LEU A 187 2.93 0.86 -12.72
N SER A 188 3.74 1.09 -13.74
CA SER A 188 3.47 2.12 -14.77
C SER A 188 2.25 1.76 -15.60
N LYS A 189 2.13 0.51 -16.07
CA LYS A 189 0.99 0.01 -16.85
C LYS A 189 -0.35 0.26 -16.15
N TYR A 190 -0.37 0.10 -14.83
CA TYR A 190 -1.57 0.26 -14.02
C TYR A 190 -1.69 1.65 -13.36
N LYS A 191 -0.84 2.62 -13.72
CA LYS A 191 -0.83 4.00 -13.19
C LYS A 191 -0.65 4.08 -11.67
N LEU A 192 0.09 3.14 -11.10
CA LEU A 192 0.34 3.03 -9.66
C LEU A 192 1.71 3.58 -9.25
N LEU A 193 2.63 3.76 -10.21
CA LEU A 193 4.03 4.10 -9.95
C LEU A 193 4.18 5.40 -9.15
N GLU A 194 3.51 6.47 -9.55
CA GLU A 194 3.69 7.80 -8.95
C GLU A 194 3.18 7.89 -7.49
N GLY A 195 2.18 7.07 -7.16
CA GLY A 195 1.61 7.05 -5.80
C GLY A 195 2.32 6.09 -4.86
N SER A 196 2.95 5.04 -5.39
CA SER A 196 3.61 4.01 -4.60
C SER A 196 4.94 4.46 -4.03
N VAL A 197 5.34 3.85 -2.90
CA VAL A 197 6.64 4.05 -2.26
C VAL A 197 7.44 2.75 -2.30
N PHE A 198 8.76 2.86 -2.31
CA PHE A 198 9.66 1.72 -2.50
C PHE A 198 10.62 1.61 -1.32
N TYR A 199 10.42 0.60 -0.47
CA TYR A 199 11.40 0.22 0.53
C TYR A 199 12.54 -0.54 -0.13
N VAL A 200 13.72 0.04 -0.09
CA VAL A 200 14.85 -0.34 -0.93
C VAL A 200 16.17 -0.27 -0.19
N SER A 201 17.10 -1.14 -0.58
CA SER A 201 18.51 -0.97 -0.24
C SER A 201 19.13 0.21 -1.02
N GLU A 202 20.23 0.73 -0.51
CA GLU A 202 20.98 1.82 -1.18
C GLU A 202 21.36 1.45 -2.63
N GLN A 203 21.70 0.20 -2.89
CA GLN A 203 22.02 -0.29 -4.24
C GLN A 203 20.79 -0.25 -5.17
N GLN A 204 19.62 -0.61 -4.70
CA GLN A 204 18.40 -0.64 -5.50
C GLN A 204 17.90 0.76 -5.86
N ILE A 205 18.20 1.79 -5.06
CA ILE A 205 17.81 3.18 -5.35
C ILE A 205 18.27 3.60 -6.76
N ASN A 206 19.54 3.37 -7.08
CA ASN A 206 20.09 3.77 -8.37
C ASN A 206 19.48 2.99 -9.53
N GLN A 207 19.21 1.68 -9.33
CA GLN A 207 18.57 0.84 -10.34
C GLN A 207 17.16 1.30 -10.65
N ILE A 208 16.35 1.59 -9.62
CA ILE A 208 14.97 2.06 -9.82
C ILE A 208 14.96 3.45 -10.45
N ARG A 209 15.78 4.38 -9.97
CA ARG A 209 15.85 5.74 -10.52
C ARG A 209 16.27 5.80 -11.98
N SER A 210 17.08 4.86 -12.43
CA SER A 210 17.49 4.82 -13.85
C SER A 210 16.29 4.59 -14.79
N LEU A 211 15.23 3.92 -14.33
CA LEU A 211 14.00 3.63 -15.08
C LEU A 211 12.83 4.53 -14.67
N ALA A 212 12.82 4.99 -13.43
CA ALA A 212 11.75 5.78 -12.85
C ALA A 212 12.35 6.91 -11.97
N PRO A 213 12.83 8.01 -12.56
CA PRO A 213 13.53 9.08 -11.82
C PRO A 213 12.69 9.74 -10.72
N THR A 214 11.37 9.76 -10.88
CA THR A 214 10.40 10.35 -9.95
C THR A 214 9.85 9.38 -8.90
N ALA A 215 10.27 8.09 -8.94
CA ALA A 215 9.80 7.09 -7.99
C ALA A 215 10.13 7.48 -6.54
N ARG A 216 9.17 7.25 -5.65
CA ARG A 216 9.23 7.66 -4.24
C ARG A 216 10.05 6.67 -3.43
N MET A 217 11.34 6.92 -3.30
CA MET A 217 12.24 6.07 -2.51
C MET A 217 12.01 6.23 -1.01
N LEU A 218 12.00 5.11 -0.32
CA LEU A 218 11.80 4.97 1.12
C LEU A 218 12.90 4.05 1.70
N PRO A 219 14.18 4.49 1.73
CA PRO A 219 15.24 3.69 2.35
C PRO A 219 15.12 3.65 3.87
N GLY A 220 15.58 2.55 4.46
CA GLY A 220 15.61 2.38 5.91
C GLY A 220 16.64 3.30 6.59
N LEU A 221 16.19 4.05 7.60
CA LEU A 221 17.08 4.78 8.52
C LEU A 221 17.29 3.93 9.77
N HIS A 222 18.38 3.15 9.79
CA HIS A 222 18.68 2.20 10.87
C HIS A 222 19.42 2.83 12.05
N ASP A 223 20.12 3.93 11.85
CA ASP A 223 20.72 4.78 12.90
C ASP A 223 20.32 6.24 12.64
N PRO A 224 19.69 6.93 13.61
CA PRO A 224 19.36 8.35 13.48
C PRO A 224 20.54 9.26 13.15
N LYS A 225 21.78 8.85 13.45
CA LYS A 225 22.99 9.59 13.12
C LYS A 225 23.24 9.66 11.61
N ASP A 226 22.72 8.70 10.84
CA ASP A 226 22.84 8.65 9.39
C ASP A 226 21.88 9.58 8.66
N LEU A 227 20.98 10.29 9.37
CA LEU A 227 19.93 11.11 8.79
C LEU A 227 20.45 12.06 7.69
N ASP A 228 21.48 12.84 8.00
CA ASP A 228 22.01 13.83 7.07
C ASP A 228 22.68 13.17 5.85
N ARG A 229 23.39 12.07 6.06
CA ARG A 229 23.99 11.28 4.98
C ARG A 229 22.91 10.74 4.05
N MET A 230 21.87 10.10 4.61
CA MET A 230 20.78 9.51 3.83
C MET A 230 20.05 10.55 2.98
N ILE A 231 19.71 11.70 3.58
CA ILE A 231 19.01 12.76 2.87
C ILE A 231 19.88 13.37 1.76
N ASN A 232 21.12 13.71 2.07
CA ASN A 232 22.01 14.40 1.14
C ASN A 232 22.48 13.49 -0.02
N THR A 233 22.61 12.17 0.23
CA THR A 233 23.06 11.22 -0.79
C THR A 233 21.92 10.74 -1.67
N TYR A 234 20.77 10.44 -1.06
CA TYR A 234 19.68 9.73 -1.76
C TYR A 234 18.48 10.58 -2.08
N HIS A 235 18.35 11.79 -1.51
CA HIS A 235 17.18 12.66 -1.69
C HIS A 235 15.87 11.88 -1.65
N PRO A 236 15.59 11.12 -0.55
CA PRO A 236 14.45 10.22 -0.48
C PRO A 236 13.14 10.98 -0.37
N TYR A 237 12.04 10.35 -0.79
CA TYR A 237 10.68 10.87 -0.54
C TYR A 237 10.33 10.80 0.95
N ALA A 238 10.70 9.69 1.59
CA ALA A 238 10.58 9.47 3.01
C ALA A 238 11.71 8.56 3.48
N LEU A 239 11.91 8.49 4.79
CA LEU A 239 12.78 7.51 5.45
C LEU A 239 11.90 6.60 6.30
N ASP A 240 12.19 5.29 6.25
CA ASP A 240 11.60 4.33 7.15
C ASP A 240 12.51 4.13 8.36
N THR A 241 11.96 4.22 9.57
CA THR A 241 12.75 4.09 10.79
C THR A 241 12.11 3.10 11.75
N ASN A 242 12.95 2.42 12.53
CA ASN A 242 12.44 1.53 13.58
C ASN A 242 11.62 2.33 14.59
N TRP A 243 10.54 1.73 15.10
CA TRP A 243 9.68 2.36 16.10
C TRP A 243 10.43 2.82 17.37
N LYS A 244 11.39 2.03 17.85
CA LYS A 244 12.21 2.35 19.03
C LYS A 244 13.07 3.61 18.87
N ASP A 245 13.43 3.95 17.63
CA ASP A 245 14.29 5.10 17.30
C ASP A 245 13.46 6.34 16.99
N LEU A 246 12.13 6.21 16.93
CA LEU A 246 11.21 7.28 16.62
C LEU A 246 11.13 8.28 17.77
N SER A 247 11.44 9.53 17.48
CA SER A 247 11.34 10.64 18.44
C SER A 247 10.78 11.91 17.78
N LYS A 248 10.21 12.79 18.59
CA LYS A 248 9.74 14.10 18.12
C LYS A 248 10.89 14.91 17.48
N GLU A 249 12.10 14.77 18.03
CA GLU A 249 13.29 15.44 17.50
C GLU A 249 13.67 14.91 16.11
N LEU A 250 13.73 13.58 15.94
CA LEU A 250 14.03 12.95 14.66
C LEU A 250 12.97 13.34 13.59
N ILE A 251 11.69 13.27 13.94
CA ILE A 251 10.60 13.68 13.04
C ILE A 251 10.76 15.16 12.66
N GLY A 252 10.99 16.02 13.61
CA GLY A 252 11.14 17.46 13.36
C GLY A 252 12.36 17.79 12.49
N LYS A 253 13.50 17.17 12.73
CA LYS A 253 14.71 17.32 11.89
C LYS A 253 14.47 16.86 10.46
N THR A 254 13.82 15.70 10.28
CA THR A 254 13.52 15.14 8.96
C THR A 254 12.55 16.04 8.19
N HIS A 255 11.49 16.50 8.83
CA HIS A 255 10.52 17.42 8.23
C HIS A 255 11.13 18.77 7.86
N SER A 256 12.05 19.31 8.66
CA SER A 256 12.74 20.58 8.33
C SER A 256 13.58 20.49 7.05
N LYS A 257 13.92 19.29 6.62
CA LYS A 257 14.63 18.99 5.37
C LYS A 257 13.68 18.61 4.22
N GLY A 258 12.36 18.70 4.41
CA GLY A 258 11.35 18.36 3.40
C GLY A 258 11.13 16.86 3.21
N VAL A 259 11.67 16.00 4.07
CA VAL A 259 11.57 14.54 4.00
C VAL A 259 10.56 14.04 5.03
N LYS A 260 9.79 13.02 4.69
CA LYS A 260 8.81 12.38 5.57
C LYS A 260 9.44 11.27 6.40
N ILE A 261 8.81 10.90 7.51
CA ILE A 261 9.13 9.68 8.25
C ILE A 261 7.94 8.73 8.18
N PHE A 262 8.25 7.49 7.81
CA PHE A 262 7.42 6.32 7.98
C PHE A 262 8.04 5.47 9.10
N SER A 263 7.24 4.66 9.77
CA SER A 263 7.76 3.75 10.78
C SER A 263 6.89 2.50 10.93
N ASP A 264 7.56 1.41 11.22
CA ASP A 264 6.96 0.10 11.45
C ASP A 264 6.47 -0.04 12.90
N GLY A 265 5.16 -0.03 13.07
CA GLY A 265 4.49 -0.27 14.35
C GLY A 265 4.09 -1.75 14.51
N PHE A 266 5.06 -2.68 14.52
CA PHE A 266 4.79 -4.14 14.52
C PHE A 266 4.95 -4.82 15.86
N GLY A 267 5.54 -4.17 16.86
CA GLY A 267 5.83 -4.78 18.17
C GLY A 267 4.57 -5.21 18.93
N GLU A 268 4.73 -6.15 19.85
CA GLU A 268 3.66 -6.58 20.76
C GLU A 268 3.14 -5.41 21.62
N ASP A 269 4.01 -4.45 21.92
CA ASP A 269 3.71 -3.25 22.72
C ASP A 269 2.91 -2.19 21.95
N MET A 270 2.56 -2.42 20.67
CA MET A 270 1.80 -1.48 19.88
C MET A 270 0.36 -1.39 20.38
N ASN A 271 0.06 -0.27 21.02
CA ASN A 271 -1.23 0.04 21.60
C ASN A 271 -1.68 1.46 21.20
N VAL A 272 -2.89 1.81 21.60
CA VAL A 272 -3.51 3.11 21.30
C VAL A 272 -2.62 4.28 21.73
N GLU A 273 -2.00 4.21 22.91
CA GLU A 273 -1.18 5.30 23.45
C GLU A 273 0.10 5.51 22.64
N SER A 274 0.79 4.40 22.27
CA SER A 274 2.02 4.47 21.48
C SER A 274 1.75 5.09 20.10
N TYR A 275 0.68 4.69 19.41
CA TYR A 275 0.28 5.31 18.15
C TYR A 275 -0.12 6.76 18.31
N GLN A 276 -0.86 7.14 19.37
CA GLN A 276 -1.19 8.53 19.64
C GLN A 276 0.05 9.41 19.84
N LYS A 277 1.07 8.92 20.54
CA LYS A 277 2.34 9.63 20.70
C LYS A 277 3.02 9.92 19.36
N ALA A 278 3.11 8.90 18.49
CA ALA A 278 3.71 9.05 17.17
C ALA A 278 2.92 10.01 16.27
N ILE A 279 1.59 9.90 16.25
CA ILE A 279 0.71 10.80 15.48
C ILE A 279 0.88 12.25 15.96
N LYS A 280 0.86 12.51 17.28
CA LYS A 280 1.07 13.84 17.86
C LYS A 280 2.47 14.39 17.61
N ALA A 281 3.47 13.51 17.43
CA ALA A 281 4.82 13.92 17.05
C ALA A 281 4.94 14.29 15.57
N GLY A 282 3.94 13.94 14.72
CA GLY A 282 3.88 14.31 13.31
C GLY A 282 4.42 13.25 12.36
N ILE A 283 4.40 11.96 12.75
CA ILE A 283 4.75 10.88 11.81
C ILE A 283 3.86 10.93 10.56
N ALA A 284 4.45 10.70 9.39
CA ALA A 284 3.69 10.80 8.15
C ALA A 284 2.86 9.55 7.87
N VAL A 285 3.43 8.36 8.07
CA VAL A 285 2.75 7.07 7.87
C VAL A 285 3.19 6.08 8.94
N ILE A 286 2.25 5.32 9.46
CA ILE A 286 2.51 4.16 10.31
C ILE A 286 2.16 2.89 9.54
N SER A 287 3.14 1.97 9.42
CA SER A 287 2.92 0.62 8.93
C SER A 287 2.57 -0.30 10.09
N THR A 288 1.48 -1.05 10.02
CA THR A 288 0.94 -1.81 11.16
C THR A 288 0.39 -3.18 10.76
N ASN A 289 0.49 -4.13 11.70
CA ASN A 289 -0.25 -5.40 11.67
C ASN A 289 -1.64 -5.29 12.33
N LYS A 290 -1.93 -4.15 13.01
CA LYS A 290 -3.13 -3.97 13.83
C LYS A 290 -3.89 -2.72 13.38
N VAL A 291 -4.60 -2.85 12.25
CA VAL A 291 -5.39 -1.74 11.69
C VAL A 291 -6.44 -1.25 12.67
N SER A 292 -7.05 -2.15 13.42
CA SER A 292 -8.02 -1.84 14.47
C SER A 292 -7.47 -0.86 15.52
N VAL A 293 -6.24 -1.07 15.97
CA VAL A 293 -5.63 -0.26 17.03
C VAL A 293 -5.25 1.14 16.53
N ILE A 294 -4.73 1.27 15.29
CA ILE A 294 -4.40 2.60 14.75
C ILE A 294 -5.65 3.44 14.50
N CYS A 295 -6.76 2.82 14.04
CA CYS A 295 -8.03 3.50 13.86
C CYS A 295 -8.57 4.05 15.18
N GLU A 296 -8.52 3.26 16.25
CA GLU A 296 -8.90 3.70 17.59
C GLU A 296 -8.00 4.85 18.09
N ALA A 297 -6.68 4.76 17.90
CA ALA A 297 -5.75 5.81 18.29
C ALA A 297 -6.04 7.12 17.59
N ALA A 298 -6.24 7.08 16.27
CA ALA A 298 -6.51 8.25 15.45
C ALA A 298 -7.85 8.92 15.78
N SER A 299 -8.90 8.13 16.01
CA SER A 299 -10.23 8.63 16.35
C SER A 299 -10.27 9.41 17.68
N LYS A 300 -9.39 9.06 18.63
CA LYS A 300 -9.28 9.72 19.94
C LYS A 300 -8.47 11.02 19.91
N ILE A 301 -7.68 11.26 18.87
CA ILE A 301 -6.92 12.53 18.72
C ILE A 301 -7.80 13.61 18.10
N SER A 302 -8.75 13.23 17.27
CA SER A 302 -9.64 14.16 16.54
C SER A 302 -10.78 14.73 17.41
N LYS A 303 -10.86 14.34 18.67
CA LYS A 303 -11.80 14.87 19.67
C LYS A 303 -11.11 15.89 20.58
#